data_11d3a7e25fd086d1b315ec89f3e4f699
#
_entry.id   11d3a7e25fd086d1b315ec89f3e4f699
#
_cell.length_a   1.000
_cell.length_b   1.000
_cell.length_c   1.000
_cell.angle_alpha   90.00
_cell.angle_beta   90.00
_cell.angle_gamma   90.00
#
_symmetry.space_group_name_H-M   'P 1'
#
loop_
_entity.id
_entity.type
_entity.pdbx_description
1 polymer ?
#
loop_
_entity_poly.entity_id
_entity_poly.type
_entity_poly.pdbx_seq_one_letter_code
_entity_poly.pdbx_strand_id
1 'polypeptide(L)'
;MTCLEPSFTEPPGVGDMLRDARDSRSAVKNSVLEAVGSTPIVRLSRLFDESGLEVYGKLEALNPGGSINDRAAYNILTHALASGVLTHDCTIVESSSGNFAIGLAQVCAYMGLRLVCVVDIKTTTLNISIIEAYGARVDLVSKPDPESGEYLMARLKRVRQILDSVPNGFWPNQYANANNSGAHYGSTMPEIAAALGADIDFVVVATSTCGTLRGCADYIHDKGMKTKVVAVDAMGSVIFGRPSGKRLLPGHGAGMVPTLFKPDLADIVVHVSDLDCVLGCRRLVQQEAILAGASSGGIVSAIERLAADGVMLPGQRVAAILADRGERYLDTVYSDSWVQEKLGNDALSI
;
A
#
# COMPACT_ATOMS: atom_id res chain seq x y z
N MET A 1 -5.35 42.23 13.47
CA MET A 1 -4.59 41.02 13.11
C MET A 1 -4.86 40.77 11.64
N THR A 2 -3.96 41.21 10.80
CA THR A 2 -4.03 41.04 9.34
C THR A 2 -3.53 39.63 9.01
N CYS A 3 -4.43 38.81 8.46
CA CYS A 3 -4.06 37.51 7.87
C CYS A 3 -3.10 37.78 6.69
N LEU A 4 -1.86 37.30 6.82
CA LEU A 4 -0.95 37.19 5.69
C LEU A 4 -1.43 36.04 4.80
N GLU A 5 -1.91 36.34 3.61
CA GLU A 5 -2.10 35.33 2.56
C GLU A 5 -0.74 34.74 2.19
N PRO A 6 -0.59 33.41 2.16
CA PRO A 6 0.66 32.81 1.69
C PRO A 6 0.79 33.04 0.19
N SER A 7 1.87 33.71 -0.23
CA SER A 7 2.26 33.81 -1.63
C SER A 7 2.71 32.44 -2.12
N PHE A 8 1.86 31.73 -2.86
CA PHE A 8 2.24 30.51 -3.57
C PHE A 8 3.11 30.91 -4.78
N THR A 9 4.38 30.52 -4.72
CA THR A 9 5.21 30.45 -5.94
C THR A 9 4.71 29.25 -6.76
N GLU A 10 4.54 29.42 -8.07
CA GLU A 10 4.15 28.31 -8.96
C GLU A 10 5.09 27.11 -8.76
N PRO A 11 4.56 25.89 -8.60
CA PRO A 11 5.37 24.69 -8.50
C PRO A 11 6.14 24.46 -9.81
N PRO A 12 7.33 23.83 -9.76
CA PRO A 12 8.11 23.49 -10.96
C PRO A 12 7.27 22.66 -11.93
N GLY A 13 7.47 22.89 -13.23
CA GLY A 13 6.69 22.26 -14.28
C GLY A 13 6.76 20.73 -14.23
N VAL A 14 5.64 20.05 -14.42
CA VAL A 14 5.51 18.57 -14.37
C VAL A 14 6.55 17.86 -15.27
N GLY A 15 6.97 18.50 -16.36
CA GLY A 15 8.01 17.98 -17.26
C GLY A 15 9.41 17.88 -16.63
N ASP A 16 9.74 18.74 -15.68
CA ASP A 16 11.03 18.73 -14.99
C ASP A 16 11.03 17.65 -13.88
N MET A 17 9.90 17.44 -13.20
CA MET A 17 9.74 16.37 -12.19
C MET A 17 9.93 14.96 -12.76
N LEU A 18 9.54 14.74 -14.03
CA LEU A 18 9.68 13.42 -14.67
C LEU A 18 11.11 13.16 -15.19
N ARG A 19 11.93 14.20 -15.39
CA ARG A 19 13.32 14.07 -15.88
C ARG A 19 14.31 13.73 -14.77
N ASP A 20 14.11 14.26 -13.56
CA ASP A 20 15.06 14.11 -12.44
C ASP A 20 14.97 12.79 -11.67
N ALA A 21 13.92 11.99 -11.86
CA ALA A 21 13.76 10.69 -11.20
C ALA A 21 14.87 9.66 -11.57
N ARG A 22 15.74 9.98 -12.53
CA ARG A 22 16.81 9.09 -13.02
C ARG A 22 18.19 9.35 -12.41
N ASP A 23 18.41 10.46 -11.73
CA ASP A 23 19.70 10.75 -11.09
C ASP A 23 19.64 10.54 -9.58
N SER A 24 19.86 9.30 -9.16
CA SER A 24 19.91 8.88 -7.75
C SER A 24 21.14 9.43 -6.98
N ARG A 25 21.97 10.27 -7.61
CA ARG A 25 23.24 10.75 -7.08
C ARG A 25 23.12 12.06 -6.28
N SER A 26 22.02 12.79 -6.36
CA SER A 26 21.83 13.98 -5.53
C SER A 26 21.41 13.58 -4.10
N ALA A 27 22.23 13.91 -3.11
CA ALA A 27 21.90 13.75 -1.70
C ALA A 27 20.75 14.67 -1.25
N VAL A 28 20.51 15.75 -1.98
CA VAL A 28 19.46 16.74 -1.71
C VAL A 28 18.35 16.58 -2.72
N LYS A 29 17.12 16.38 -2.24
CA LYS A 29 15.91 16.35 -3.07
C LYS A 29 15.26 17.73 -3.09
N ASN A 30 14.75 18.15 -4.24
CA ASN A 30 14.10 19.46 -4.40
C ASN A 30 12.70 19.49 -3.78
N SER A 31 12.10 18.32 -3.57
CA SER A 31 10.74 18.21 -3.01
C SER A 31 10.56 16.94 -2.21
N VAL A 32 9.53 16.91 -1.36
CA VAL A 32 9.11 15.69 -0.65
C VAL A 32 8.66 14.60 -1.62
N LEU A 33 8.14 14.96 -2.79
CA LEU A 33 7.68 13.99 -3.79
C LEU A 33 8.84 13.26 -4.48
N GLU A 34 10.01 13.90 -4.62
CA GLU A 34 11.24 13.25 -5.11
C GLU A 34 11.82 12.24 -4.10
N ALA A 35 11.37 12.29 -2.84
CA ALA A 35 11.74 11.33 -1.82
C ALA A 35 10.84 10.08 -1.83
N VAL A 36 9.81 10.03 -2.68
CA VAL A 36 8.98 8.84 -2.88
C VAL A 36 9.78 7.80 -3.64
N GLY A 37 9.84 6.59 -3.10
CA GLY A 37 10.65 5.51 -3.67
C GLY A 37 12.08 5.48 -3.13
N SER A 38 12.96 4.74 -3.80
CA SER A 38 14.35 4.47 -3.37
C SER A 38 14.44 4.05 -1.89
N THR A 39 13.43 3.33 -1.41
CA THR A 39 13.35 2.88 -0.02
C THR A 39 14.42 1.83 0.27
N PRO A 40 14.98 1.79 1.50
CA PRO A 40 15.98 0.79 1.86
C PRO A 40 15.46 -0.64 1.78
N ILE A 41 16.41 -1.55 1.53
CA ILE A 41 16.21 -2.99 1.67
C ILE A 41 17.16 -3.47 2.77
N VAL A 42 16.63 -4.21 3.74
CA VAL A 42 17.41 -4.73 4.87
C VAL A 42 17.27 -6.25 4.94
N ARG A 43 18.35 -6.94 5.33
CA ARG A 43 18.29 -8.38 5.58
C ARG A 43 17.60 -8.64 6.92
N LEU A 44 16.61 -9.52 6.93
CA LEU A 44 15.89 -9.97 8.13
C LEU A 44 16.61 -11.21 8.71
N SER A 45 17.83 -10.99 9.23
CA SER A 45 18.76 -12.06 9.53
C SER A 45 18.44 -12.82 10.82
N ARG A 46 17.74 -12.17 11.77
CA ARG A 46 17.39 -12.82 13.04
C ARG A 46 16.12 -13.63 12.94
N LEU A 47 15.14 -13.11 12.18
CA LEU A 47 13.82 -13.71 12.06
C LEU A 47 13.84 -15.02 11.27
N PHE A 48 14.74 -15.13 10.29
CA PHE A 48 14.81 -16.27 9.37
C PHE A 48 16.10 -17.09 9.45
N ASP A 49 16.89 -16.90 10.51
CA ASP A 49 18.17 -17.58 10.70
C ASP A 49 18.03 -19.11 10.71
N GLU A 50 17.08 -19.62 11.49
CA GLU A 50 16.82 -21.06 11.61
C GLU A 50 16.33 -21.72 10.31
N SER A 51 15.65 -20.96 9.43
CA SER A 51 15.19 -21.46 8.15
C SER A 51 16.29 -21.56 7.10
N GLY A 52 17.41 -20.88 7.32
CA GLY A 52 18.49 -20.74 6.34
C GLY A 52 18.12 -19.93 5.09
N LEU A 53 16.96 -19.27 5.08
CA LEU A 53 16.54 -18.38 3.99
C LEU A 53 17.30 -17.03 4.05
N GLU A 54 17.57 -16.48 2.90
CA GLU A 54 18.05 -15.09 2.78
C GLU A 54 16.86 -14.15 2.53
N VAL A 55 16.20 -13.69 3.59
CA VAL A 55 15.03 -12.81 3.48
C VAL A 55 15.43 -11.35 3.59
N TYR A 56 14.94 -10.54 2.65
CA TYR A 56 15.23 -9.12 2.53
C TYR A 56 13.92 -8.32 2.57
N GLY A 57 13.76 -7.46 3.58
CA GLY A 57 12.61 -6.58 3.76
C GLY A 57 12.78 -5.27 3.00
N LYS A 58 11.91 -4.98 2.05
CA LYS A 58 11.80 -3.66 1.39
C LYS A 58 10.98 -2.74 2.27
N LEU A 59 11.59 -1.72 2.86
CA LEU A 59 11.00 -0.86 3.89
C LEU A 59 10.16 0.27 3.27
N GLU A 60 8.98 -0.03 2.76
CA GLU A 60 8.08 0.95 2.16
C GLU A 60 7.46 1.95 3.15
N ALA A 61 7.54 1.65 4.44
CA ALA A 61 7.23 2.56 5.54
C ALA A 61 8.07 3.86 5.50
N LEU A 62 9.22 3.85 4.82
CA LEU A 62 10.12 4.99 4.71
C LEU A 62 9.79 5.93 3.54
N ASN A 63 8.78 5.65 2.75
CA ASN A 63 8.19 6.69 1.90
C ASN A 63 7.68 7.85 2.77
N PRO A 64 7.66 9.10 2.27
CA PRO A 64 7.30 10.28 3.05
C PRO A 64 5.92 10.21 3.73
N GLY A 65 4.89 9.69 3.05
CA GLY A 65 3.55 9.46 3.61
C GLY A 65 3.45 8.18 4.45
N GLY A 66 4.52 7.39 4.50
CA GLY A 66 4.67 6.23 5.38
C GLY A 66 4.16 4.92 4.81
N SER A 67 4.02 4.79 3.49
CA SER A 67 3.61 3.55 2.88
C SER A 67 3.97 3.42 1.39
N ILE A 68 3.88 2.21 0.88
CA ILE A 68 4.03 1.90 -0.55
C ILE A 68 3.01 2.63 -1.44
N ASN A 69 1.88 3.06 -0.87
CA ASN A 69 0.82 3.74 -1.62
C ASN A 69 1.20 5.16 -2.05
N ASP A 70 2.24 5.76 -1.47
CA ASP A 70 2.79 7.04 -1.91
C ASP A 70 3.24 6.94 -3.37
N ARG A 71 3.82 5.80 -3.77
CA ARG A 71 4.24 5.52 -5.14
C ARG A 71 3.05 5.53 -6.12
N ALA A 72 1.99 4.83 -5.77
CA ALA A 72 0.79 4.77 -6.59
C ALA A 72 0.09 6.14 -6.68
N ALA A 73 -0.05 6.85 -5.56
CA ALA A 73 -0.63 8.19 -5.52
C ALA A 73 0.16 9.18 -6.40
N TYR A 74 1.47 9.21 -6.24
CA TYR A 74 2.36 10.06 -7.03
C TYR A 74 2.27 9.73 -8.52
N ASN A 75 2.38 8.46 -8.89
CA ASN A 75 2.38 8.03 -10.29
C ASN A 75 1.03 8.31 -10.98
N ILE A 76 -0.10 8.05 -10.31
CA ILE A 76 -1.43 8.31 -10.86
C ILE A 76 -1.62 9.81 -11.13
N LEU A 77 -1.32 10.66 -10.14
CA LEU A 77 -1.58 12.09 -10.28
C LEU A 77 -0.62 12.76 -11.27
N THR A 78 0.66 12.40 -11.26
CA THR A 78 1.63 12.96 -12.22
C THR A 78 1.33 12.56 -13.66
N HIS A 79 0.92 11.32 -13.92
CA HIS A 79 0.50 10.92 -15.26
C HIS A 79 -0.79 11.61 -15.70
N ALA A 80 -1.74 11.79 -14.79
CA ALA A 80 -2.99 12.50 -15.11
C ALA A 80 -2.75 13.99 -15.43
N LEU A 81 -1.84 14.65 -14.68
CA LEU A 81 -1.41 16.02 -14.97
C LEU A 81 -0.65 16.12 -16.30
N ALA A 82 0.32 15.23 -16.53
CA ALA A 82 1.11 15.21 -17.75
C ALA A 82 0.28 14.97 -19.02
N SER A 83 -0.80 14.20 -18.91
CA SER A 83 -1.74 13.94 -20.01
C SER A 83 -2.82 15.01 -20.17
N GLY A 84 -2.91 16.00 -19.27
CA GLY A 84 -3.95 17.02 -19.27
C GLY A 84 -5.35 16.54 -18.83
N VAL A 85 -5.47 15.28 -18.39
CA VAL A 85 -6.73 14.73 -17.83
C VAL A 85 -7.05 15.32 -16.46
N LEU A 86 -6.01 15.62 -15.67
CA LEU A 86 -6.08 16.34 -14.42
C LEU A 86 -5.49 17.74 -14.63
N THR A 87 -6.20 18.77 -14.16
CA THR A 87 -5.77 20.17 -14.17
C THR A 87 -5.92 20.78 -12.77
N HIS A 88 -5.33 21.93 -12.49
CA HIS A 88 -5.36 22.54 -11.15
C HIS A 88 -6.76 23.01 -10.72
N ASP A 89 -7.69 23.19 -11.63
CA ASP A 89 -9.10 23.51 -11.33
C ASP A 89 -9.95 22.26 -11.01
N CYS A 90 -9.42 21.06 -11.25
CA CYS A 90 -10.10 19.81 -10.92
C CYS A 90 -10.28 19.62 -9.40
N THR A 91 -11.33 18.90 -9.05
CA THR A 91 -11.50 18.33 -7.71
C THR A 91 -11.27 16.81 -7.78
N ILE A 92 -10.25 16.35 -7.09
CA ILE A 92 -9.94 14.92 -6.99
C ILE A 92 -10.88 14.31 -5.95
N VAL A 93 -11.53 13.19 -6.28
CA VAL A 93 -12.43 12.47 -5.39
C VAL A 93 -12.05 10.99 -5.35
N GLU A 94 -11.72 10.46 -4.17
CA GLU A 94 -11.32 9.05 -4.04
C GLU A 94 -11.99 8.36 -2.86
N SER A 95 -12.34 7.08 -3.05
CA SER A 95 -12.78 6.18 -1.98
C SER A 95 -11.60 5.46 -1.36
N SER A 96 -11.01 6.08 -0.35
CA SER A 96 -9.93 5.44 0.41
C SER A 96 -9.90 5.96 1.85
N SER A 97 -9.78 5.04 2.81
CA SER A 97 -9.73 5.32 4.25
C SER A 97 -8.37 5.03 4.88
N GLY A 98 -7.38 4.66 4.07
CA GLY A 98 -6.07 4.23 4.54
C GLY A 98 -4.92 4.90 3.81
N ASN A 99 -3.87 4.14 3.63
CA ASN A 99 -2.58 4.61 3.11
C ASN A 99 -2.66 5.33 1.76
N PHE A 100 -3.54 4.88 0.85
CA PHE A 100 -3.68 5.54 -0.45
C PHE A 100 -4.28 6.94 -0.34
N ALA A 101 -5.27 7.14 0.56
CA ALA A 101 -5.81 8.46 0.83
C ALA A 101 -4.74 9.41 1.41
N ILE A 102 -3.88 8.90 2.31
CA ILE A 102 -2.78 9.68 2.89
C ILE A 102 -1.76 10.06 1.81
N GLY A 103 -1.36 9.11 0.95
CA GLY A 103 -0.46 9.39 -0.17
C GLY A 103 -1.05 10.42 -1.15
N LEU A 104 -2.34 10.29 -1.51
CA LEU A 104 -3.03 11.29 -2.33
C LEU A 104 -3.05 12.66 -1.66
N ALA A 105 -3.39 12.72 -0.35
CA ALA A 105 -3.47 13.96 0.39
C ALA A 105 -2.09 14.67 0.43
N GLN A 106 -1.00 13.93 0.63
CA GLN A 106 0.36 14.47 0.57
C GLN A 106 0.70 15.04 -0.80
N VAL A 107 0.44 14.28 -1.89
CA VAL A 107 0.72 14.75 -3.26
C VAL A 107 -0.13 15.97 -3.59
N CYS A 108 -1.42 15.95 -3.25
CA CYS A 108 -2.34 17.07 -3.48
C CYS A 108 -1.92 18.33 -2.71
N ALA A 109 -1.52 18.19 -1.43
CA ALA A 109 -1.03 19.30 -0.62
C ALA A 109 0.20 19.96 -1.26
N TYR A 110 1.16 19.16 -1.72
CA TYR A 110 2.36 19.70 -2.36
C TYR A 110 2.06 20.39 -3.72
N MET A 111 1.16 19.77 -4.51
CA MET A 111 0.83 20.27 -5.86
C MET A 111 -0.27 21.34 -5.88
N GLY A 112 -0.83 21.73 -4.73
CA GLY A 112 -1.94 22.70 -4.66
C GLY A 112 -3.25 22.17 -5.27
N LEU A 113 -3.49 20.85 -5.24
CA LEU A 113 -4.67 20.21 -5.80
C LEU A 113 -5.75 20.01 -4.73
N ARG A 114 -7.03 20.11 -5.13
CA ARG A 114 -8.16 19.88 -4.24
C ARG A 114 -8.48 18.39 -4.15
N LEU A 115 -8.56 17.85 -2.92
CA LEU A 115 -8.88 16.45 -2.67
C LEU A 115 -10.08 16.30 -1.73
N VAL A 116 -10.98 15.40 -2.10
CA VAL A 116 -12.06 14.88 -1.25
C VAL A 116 -11.86 13.39 -1.07
N CYS A 117 -11.62 12.96 0.17
CA CYS A 117 -11.51 11.54 0.54
C CYS A 117 -12.86 11.06 1.09
N VAL A 118 -13.49 10.11 0.39
CA VAL A 118 -14.72 9.46 0.86
C VAL A 118 -14.32 8.28 1.75
N VAL A 119 -14.65 8.39 3.02
CA VAL A 119 -14.34 7.40 4.06
C VAL A 119 -15.61 6.86 4.70
N ASP A 120 -15.52 5.84 5.55
CA ASP A 120 -16.65 5.33 6.33
C ASP A 120 -16.34 5.32 7.84
N ILE A 121 -17.36 5.00 8.65
CA ILE A 121 -17.28 5.02 10.12
C ILE A 121 -16.26 4.01 10.71
N LYS A 122 -15.73 3.07 9.91
CA LYS A 122 -14.70 2.12 10.33
C LYS A 122 -13.29 2.71 10.16
N THR A 123 -13.18 3.89 9.56
CA THR A 123 -11.91 4.59 9.36
C THR A 123 -11.37 5.06 10.71
N THR A 124 -10.10 4.78 10.99
CA THR A 124 -9.49 5.22 12.25
C THR A 124 -9.40 6.73 12.33
N THR A 125 -9.60 7.29 13.52
CA THR A 125 -9.46 8.73 13.77
C THR A 125 -8.07 9.23 13.35
N LEU A 126 -7.02 8.44 13.58
CA LEU A 126 -5.65 8.78 13.18
C LEU A 126 -5.55 9.01 11.66
N ASN A 127 -6.10 8.12 10.84
CA ASN A 127 -6.05 8.29 9.39
C ASN A 127 -6.84 9.53 8.93
N ILE A 128 -8.01 9.77 9.50
CA ILE A 128 -8.81 10.98 9.22
C ILE A 128 -7.98 12.23 9.56
N SER A 129 -7.40 12.29 10.75
CA SER A 129 -6.58 13.43 11.19
C SER A 129 -5.36 13.67 10.29
N ILE A 130 -4.70 12.62 9.79
CA ILE A 130 -3.58 12.75 8.86
C ILE A 130 -4.06 13.32 7.51
N ILE A 131 -5.15 12.80 6.97
CA ILE A 131 -5.74 13.25 5.70
C ILE A 131 -6.12 14.73 5.78
N GLU A 132 -6.78 15.14 6.87
CA GLU A 132 -7.19 16.54 7.13
C GLU A 132 -5.98 17.45 7.38
N ALA A 133 -4.93 16.98 8.05
CA ALA A 133 -3.71 17.74 8.27
C ALA A 133 -2.99 18.11 6.96
N TYR A 134 -3.11 17.29 5.91
CA TYR A 134 -2.67 17.62 4.56
C TYR A 134 -3.63 18.56 3.81
N GLY A 135 -4.74 18.99 4.42
CA GLY A 135 -5.70 19.91 3.81
C GLY A 135 -6.77 19.26 2.93
N ALA A 136 -6.84 17.93 2.89
CA ALA A 136 -7.89 17.23 2.16
C ALA A 136 -9.23 17.28 2.93
N ARG A 137 -10.34 17.40 2.19
CA ARG A 137 -11.68 17.27 2.78
C ARG A 137 -12.05 15.82 2.97
N VAL A 138 -12.53 15.45 4.14
CA VAL A 138 -13.09 14.14 4.42
C VAL A 138 -14.62 14.18 4.26
N ASP A 139 -15.18 13.24 3.50
CA ASP A 139 -16.63 13.03 3.32
C ASP A 139 -16.99 11.66 3.94
N LEU A 140 -17.71 11.69 5.06
CA LEU A 140 -17.99 10.52 5.89
C LEU A 140 -19.29 9.82 5.49
N VAL A 141 -19.18 8.56 5.08
CA VAL A 141 -20.31 7.66 4.84
C VAL A 141 -20.68 6.95 6.16
N SER A 142 -21.83 7.27 6.72
CA SER A 142 -22.27 6.77 8.04
C SER A 142 -23.04 5.44 7.97
N LYS A 143 -23.56 5.05 6.80
CA LYS A 143 -24.37 3.84 6.62
C LYS A 143 -23.84 2.99 5.47
N PRO A 144 -23.90 1.67 5.58
CA PRO A 144 -23.55 0.79 4.47
C PRO A 144 -24.58 0.94 3.33
N ASP A 145 -24.20 0.46 2.18
CA ASP A 145 -25.11 0.39 1.02
C ASP A 145 -26.30 -0.54 1.33
N PRO A 146 -27.54 -0.09 1.11
CA PRO A 146 -28.73 -0.86 1.51
C PRO A 146 -28.93 -2.15 0.70
N GLU A 147 -28.36 -2.24 -0.51
CA GLU A 147 -28.52 -3.41 -1.37
C GLU A 147 -27.45 -4.48 -1.07
N SER A 148 -26.20 -4.06 -0.89
CA SER A 148 -25.07 -4.97 -0.65
C SER A 148 -24.71 -5.17 0.83
N GLY A 149 -25.13 -4.28 1.71
CA GLY A 149 -24.71 -4.24 3.12
C GLY A 149 -23.26 -3.77 3.32
N GLU A 150 -22.56 -3.36 2.24
CA GLU A 150 -21.13 -3.09 2.27
C GLU A 150 -20.82 -1.58 2.26
N TYR A 151 -19.89 -1.15 3.13
CA TYR A 151 -19.43 0.24 3.16
C TYR A 151 -18.65 0.63 1.91
N LEU A 152 -17.90 -0.28 1.30
CA LEU A 152 -17.17 0.00 0.07
C LEU A 152 -18.12 0.44 -1.04
N MET A 153 -19.24 -0.28 -1.23
CA MET A 153 -20.24 0.08 -2.24
C MET A 153 -20.88 1.43 -1.97
N ALA A 154 -21.19 1.72 -0.69
CA ALA A 154 -21.71 3.02 -0.30
C ALA A 154 -20.72 4.16 -0.60
N ARG A 155 -19.42 3.97 -0.30
CA ARG A 155 -18.36 4.95 -0.63
C ARG A 155 -18.22 5.14 -2.13
N LEU A 156 -18.23 4.08 -2.94
CA LEU A 156 -18.13 4.19 -4.40
C LEU A 156 -19.36 4.92 -5.01
N LYS A 157 -20.57 4.67 -4.50
CA LYS A 157 -21.77 5.44 -4.87
C LYS A 157 -21.60 6.92 -4.49
N ARG A 158 -21.05 7.20 -3.31
CA ARG A 158 -20.80 8.57 -2.84
C ARG A 158 -19.76 9.31 -3.68
N VAL A 159 -18.68 8.65 -4.07
CA VAL A 159 -17.68 9.20 -5.01
C VAL A 159 -18.35 9.68 -6.30
N ARG A 160 -19.20 8.85 -6.92
CA ARG A 160 -19.93 9.22 -8.15
C ARG A 160 -20.82 10.43 -7.94
N GLN A 161 -21.60 10.47 -6.85
CA GLN A 161 -22.46 11.62 -6.50
C GLN A 161 -21.66 12.92 -6.38
N ILE A 162 -20.47 12.88 -5.76
CA ILE A 162 -19.63 14.06 -5.62
C ILE A 162 -19.07 14.46 -7.00
N LEU A 163 -18.57 13.51 -7.80
CA LEU A 163 -18.07 13.78 -9.15
C LEU A 163 -19.13 14.44 -10.04
N ASP A 164 -20.39 13.97 -9.95
CA ASP A 164 -21.52 14.55 -10.70
C ASP A 164 -21.88 15.96 -10.22
N SER A 165 -21.51 16.34 -8.99
CA SER A 165 -21.84 17.63 -8.39
C SER A 165 -20.73 18.68 -8.49
N VAL A 166 -19.51 18.30 -8.83
CA VAL A 166 -18.37 19.21 -8.93
C VAL A 166 -18.00 19.44 -10.40
N PRO A 167 -17.66 20.67 -10.81
CA PRO A 167 -17.06 20.89 -12.12
C PRO A 167 -15.67 20.23 -12.15
N ASN A 168 -15.31 19.63 -13.28
CA ASN A 168 -14.00 19.02 -13.50
C ASN A 168 -13.58 18.03 -12.41
N GLY A 169 -14.45 17.05 -12.10
CA GLY A 169 -14.15 15.99 -11.15
C GLY A 169 -13.15 14.98 -11.72
N PHE A 170 -12.13 14.61 -10.96
CA PHE A 170 -11.18 13.54 -11.31
C PHE A 170 -11.22 12.41 -10.27
N TRP A 171 -11.38 11.17 -10.72
CA TRP A 171 -11.32 9.99 -9.86
C TRP A 171 -10.06 9.18 -10.15
N PRO A 172 -9.09 9.10 -9.22
CA PRO A 172 -7.88 8.28 -9.34
C PRO A 172 -8.18 6.80 -9.53
N ASN A 173 -9.23 6.28 -8.87
CA ASN A 173 -9.72 4.91 -8.96
C ASN A 173 -8.61 3.85 -8.80
N GLN A 174 -8.05 3.74 -7.61
CA GLN A 174 -6.95 2.82 -7.31
C GLN A 174 -7.19 1.35 -7.70
N TYR A 175 -8.45 0.93 -7.84
CA TYR A 175 -8.81 -0.47 -8.17
C TYR A 175 -8.74 -0.79 -9.66
N ALA A 176 -8.74 0.24 -10.52
CA ALA A 176 -8.81 0.07 -11.98
C ALA A 176 -7.73 0.84 -12.75
N ASN A 177 -7.08 1.83 -12.13
CA ASN A 177 -6.11 2.69 -12.80
C ASN A 177 -4.78 1.94 -13.05
N ALA A 178 -4.41 1.79 -14.31
CA ALA A 178 -3.18 1.11 -14.72
C ALA A 178 -1.91 1.80 -14.17
N ASN A 179 -1.94 3.11 -13.90
CA ASN A 179 -0.82 3.82 -13.29
C ASN A 179 -0.57 3.41 -11.82
N ASN A 180 -1.52 2.74 -11.17
CA ASN A 180 -1.26 2.10 -9.88
C ASN A 180 -0.23 0.98 -10.04
N SER A 181 -0.47 0.00 -10.91
CA SER A 181 0.52 -1.06 -11.19
C SER A 181 1.77 -0.53 -11.88
N GLY A 182 1.62 0.49 -12.74
CA GLY A 182 2.73 1.18 -13.40
C GLY A 182 3.75 1.78 -12.42
N ALA A 183 3.32 2.26 -11.26
CA ALA A 183 4.21 2.76 -10.20
C ALA A 183 5.18 1.67 -9.71
N HIS A 184 4.68 0.46 -9.50
CA HIS A 184 5.46 -0.66 -8.97
C HIS A 184 6.30 -1.35 -10.05
N TYR A 185 5.79 -1.39 -11.29
CA TYR A 185 6.56 -1.79 -12.46
C TYR A 185 7.75 -0.87 -12.70
N GLY A 186 7.56 0.46 -12.59
CA GLY A 186 8.58 1.46 -12.87
C GLY A 186 9.53 1.75 -11.71
N SER A 187 9.20 1.36 -10.48
CA SER A 187 10.03 1.70 -9.32
C SER A 187 10.24 0.56 -8.33
N THR A 188 9.19 -0.02 -7.75
CA THR A 188 9.33 -0.99 -6.62
C THR A 188 10.14 -2.22 -7.02
N MET A 189 9.74 -2.91 -8.08
CA MET A 189 10.46 -4.11 -8.52
C MET A 189 11.83 -3.82 -9.13
N PRO A 190 12.02 -2.76 -9.95
CA PRO A 190 13.35 -2.31 -10.39
C PRO A 190 14.32 -2.04 -9.24
N GLU A 191 13.86 -1.38 -8.14
CA GLU A 191 14.69 -1.12 -6.97
C GLU A 191 15.12 -2.42 -6.26
N ILE A 192 14.19 -3.39 -6.14
CA ILE A 192 14.48 -4.71 -5.58
C ILE A 192 15.51 -5.43 -6.46
N ALA A 193 15.30 -5.48 -7.77
CA ALA A 193 16.19 -6.13 -8.71
C ALA A 193 17.58 -5.47 -8.76
N ALA A 194 17.66 -4.14 -8.67
CA ALA A 194 18.92 -3.41 -8.62
C ALA A 194 19.72 -3.70 -7.36
N ALA A 195 19.04 -3.86 -6.20
CA ALA A 195 19.71 -4.09 -4.92
C ALA A 195 20.13 -5.54 -4.69
N LEU A 196 19.31 -6.52 -5.13
CA LEU A 196 19.52 -7.94 -4.85
C LEU A 196 20.04 -8.72 -6.05
N GLY A 197 20.10 -8.11 -7.23
CA GLY A 197 20.46 -8.80 -8.48
C GLY A 197 19.27 -9.54 -9.10
N ALA A 198 19.53 -10.27 -10.21
CA ALA A 198 18.51 -11.03 -10.93
C ALA A 198 18.21 -12.40 -10.27
N ASP A 199 19.04 -12.84 -9.32
CA ASP A 199 18.95 -14.16 -8.70
C ASP A 199 18.09 -14.14 -7.42
N ILE A 200 16.90 -13.52 -7.52
CA ILE A 200 15.88 -13.53 -6.47
C ILE A 200 14.94 -14.70 -6.75
N ASP A 201 14.83 -15.64 -5.81
CA ASP A 201 13.96 -16.80 -5.96
C ASP A 201 12.48 -16.45 -5.79
N PHE A 202 12.17 -15.57 -4.82
CA PHE A 202 10.80 -15.20 -4.52
C PHE A 202 10.66 -13.69 -4.26
N VAL A 203 9.56 -13.11 -4.73
CA VAL A 203 9.05 -11.83 -4.25
C VAL A 203 7.70 -12.07 -3.57
N VAL A 204 7.56 -11.60 -2.32
CA VAL A 204 6.37 -11.82 -1.49
C VAL A 204 5.63 -10.50 -1.33
N VAL A 205 4.36 -10.48 -1.77
CA VAL A 205 3.55 -9.26 -1.90
C VAL A 205 2.19 -9.46 -1.25
N ALA A 206 1.83 -8.60 -0.29
CA ALA A 206 0.47 -8.55 0.23
C ALA A 206 -0.47 -7.90 -0.81
N THR A 207 -1.65 -8.47 -0.99
CA THR A 207 -2.60 -8.08 -2.03
C THR A 207 -3.83 -7.38 -1.49
N SER A 208 -4.25 -6.30 -2.16
CA SER A 208 -5.53 -5.62 -1.96
C SER A 208 -6.08 -5.13 -3.30
N THR A 209 -5.63 -3.99 -3.84
CA THR A 209 -5.99 -3.49 -5.17
C THR A 209 -5.32 -4.25 -6.32
N CYS A 210 -4.39 -5.16 -6.01
CA CYS A 210 -3.49 -5.85 -6.92
C CYS A 210 -2.48 -4.95 -7.66
N GLY A 211 -2.37 -3.65 -7.32
CA GLY A 211 -1.43 -2.75 -7.98
C GLY A 211 0.02 -3.19 -7.82
N THR A 212 0.47 -3.39 -6.57
CA THR A 212 1.84 -3.85 -6.27
C THR A 212 2.12 -5.22 -6.86
N LEU A 213 1.21 -6.18 -6.64
CA LEU A 213 1.35 -7.53 -7.15
C LEU A 213 1.52 -7.52 -8.67
N ARG A 214 0.63 -6.84 -9.40
CA ARG A 214 0.65 -6.75 -10.85
C ARG A 214 1.92 -6.05 -11.36
N GLY A 215 2.29 -4.92 -10.77
CA GLY A 215 3.48 -4.20 -11.20
C GLY A 215 4.77 -5.01 -11.03
N CYS A 216 4.89 -5.76 -9.94
CA CYS A 216 6.03 -6.67 -9.73
C CYS A 216 5.99 -7.86 -10.69
N ALA A 217 4.83 -8.50 -10.87
CA ALA A 217 4.67 -9.64 -11.78
C ALA A 217 4.94 -9.26 -13.24
N ASP A 218 4.35 -8.16 -13.72
CA ASP A 218 4.55 -7.66 -15.08
C ASP A 218 6.05 -7.34 -15.33
N TYR A 219 6.76 -6.74 -14.35
CA TYR A 219 8.21 -6.48 -14.47
C TYR A 219 9.03 -7.78 -14.53
N ILE A 220 8.77 -8.74 -13.65
CA ILE A 220 9.46 -10.03 -13.60
C ILE A 220 9.31 -10.75 -14.94
N HIS A 221 8.09 -10.81 -15.45
CA HIS A 221 7.76 -11.41 -16.74
C HIS A 221 8.51 -10.70 -17.89
N ASP A 222 8.40 -9.39 -18.01
CA ASP A 222 8.99 -8.60 -19.10
C ASP A 222 10.52 -8.63 -19.10
N LYS A 223 11.13 -8.81 -17.93
CA LYS A 223 12.60 -8.96 -17.80
C LYS A 223 13.08 -10.41 -17.89
N GLY A 224 12.18 -11.37 -18.07
CA GLY A 224 12.50 -12.78 -18.14
C GLY A 224 13.17 -13.32 -16.87
N MET A 225 12.83 -12.75 -15.70
CA MET A 225 13.36 -13.19 -14.41
C MET A 225 12.76 -14.55 -14.02
N LYS A 226 13.54 -15.37 -13.30
CA LYS A 226 13.07 -16.68 -12.79
C LYS A 226 12.37 -16.56 -11.42
N THR A 227 12.24 -15.35 -10.92
CA THR A 227 11.66 -15.03 -9.62
C THR A 227 10.19 -15.45 -9.58
N LYS A 228 9.81 -16.26 -8.59
CA LYS A 228 8.42 -16.62 -8.32
C LYS A 228 7.72 -15.53 -7.52
N VAL A 229 6.49 -15.22 -7.90
CA VAL A 229 5.64 -14.25 -7.24
C VAL A 229 4.74 -14.96 -6.23
N VAL A 230 4.85 -14.56 -4.96
CA VAL A 230 3.99 -15.05 -3.88
C VAL A 230 3.00 -13.95 -3.51
N ALA A 231 1.72 -14.22 -3.72
CA ALA A 231 0.64 -13.36 -3.27
C ALA A 231 0.20 -13.74 -1.86
N VAL A 232 0.22 -12.79 -0.93
CA VAL A 232 -0.33 -12.96 0.42
C VAL A 232 -1.67 -12.27 0.49
N ASP A 233 -2.74 -13.04 0.68
CA ASP A 233 -4.11 -12.55 0.75
C ASP A 233 -4.73 -12.83 2.12
N ALA A 234 -5.69 -12.01 2.53
CA ALA A 234 -6.37 -12.20 3.80
C ALA A 234 -7.40 -13.35 3.73
N MET A 235 -7.55 -14.12 4.78
CA MET A 235 -8.73 -14.97 4.96
C MET A 235 -10.00 -14.10 4.90
N GLY A 236 -10.99 -14.54 4.12
CA GLY A 236 -12.21 -13.75 3.85
C GLY A 236 -12.08 -12.73 2.73
N SER A 237 -10.95 -12.66 2.03
CA SER A 237 -10.80 -11.96 0.76
C SER A 237 -11.35 -12.78 -0.39
N VAL A 238 -11.90 -12.08 -1.41
CA VAL A 238 -12.46 -12.73 -2.62
C VAL A 238 -11.52 -12.69 -3.82
N ILE A 239 -10.33 -12.07 -3.71
CA ILE A 239 -9.43 -11.81 -4.83
C ILE A 239 -9.06 -13.11 -5.56
N PHE A 240 -8.69 -14.15 -4.81
CA PHE A 240 -8.29 -15.44 -5.37
C PHE A 240 -9.39 -16.52 -5.25
N GLY A 241 -10.66 -16.11 -5.42
CA GLY A 241 -11.79 -17.02 -5.58
C GLY A 241 -12.30 -17.66 -4.28
N ARG A 242 -11.87 -17.18 -3.11
CA ARG A 242 -12.42 -17.67 -1.83
C ARG A 242 -13.73 -16.95 -1.47
N PRO A 243 -14.58 -17.56 -0.64
CA PRO A 243 -15.78 -16.91 -0.12
C PRO A 243 -15.45 -15.64 0.67
N SER A 244 -16.30 -14.60 0.53
CA SER A 244 -16.20 -13.40 1.36
C SER A 244 -16.38 -13.71 2.84
N GLY A 245 -15.54 -13.11 3.68
CA GLY A 245 -15.57 -13.28 5.12
C GLY A 245 -15.18 -12.01 5.88
N LYS A 246 -15.32 -12.08 7.21
CA LYS A 246 -14.93 -10.99 8.09
C LYS A 246 -13.41 -10.82 8.09
N ARG A 247 -12.96 -9.58 7.98
CA ARG A 247 -11.57 -9.17 8.11
C ARG A 247 -11.51 -8.02 9.10
N LEU A 248 -10.61 -8.10 10.06
CA LEU A 248 -10.47 -7.10 11.12
C LEU A 248 -9.34 -6.10 10.82
N LEU A 249 -8.29 -6.55 10.15
CA LEU A 249 -7.12 -5.75 9.85
C LEU A 249 -7.18 -5.21 8.41
N PRO A 250 -6.91 -3.90 8.21
CA PRO A 250 -6.79 -3.29 6.89
C PRO A 250 -5.42 -3.59 6.24
N GLY A 251 -5.24 -3.16 4.99
CA GLY A 251 -3.96 -3.19 4.29
C GLY A 251 -3.81 -4.33 3.29
N HIS A 252 -4.56 -5.44 3.45
CA HIS A 252 -4.59 -6.55 2.51
C HIS A 252 -5.97 -7.19 2.44
N GLY A 253 -6.20 -7.98 1.39
CA GLY A 253 -7.51 -8.55 1.07
C GLY A 253 -8.52 -7.53 0.53
N ALA A 254 -9.51 -8.00 -0.20
CA ALA A 254 -10.61 -7.18 -0.72
C ALA A 254 -11.95 -7.93 -0.67
N GLY A 255 -13.05 -7.17 -0.55
CA GLY A 255 -14.43 -7.68 -0.64
C GLY A 255 -14.96 -7.73 -2.06
N MET A 256 -14.16 -7.30 -3.05
CA MET A 256 -14.44 -7.39 -4.48
C MET A 256 -13.16 -7.72 -5.23
N VAL A 257 -13.27 -8.37 -6.37
CA VAL A 257 -12.10 -8.62 -7.24
C VAL A 257 -11.74 -7.30 -7.95
N PRO A 258 -10.51 -6.76 -7.75
CA PRO A 258 -10.10 -5.53 -8.41
C PRO A 258 -9.96 -5.71 -9.93
N THR A 259 -10.20 -4.65 -10.70
CA THR A 259 -9.99 -4.66 -12.17
C THR A 259 -8.50 -4.90 -12.54
N LEU A 260 -7.58 -4.55 -11.66
CA LEU A 260 -6.15 -4.79 -11.87
C LEU A 260 -5.76 -6.26 -11.70
N PHE A 261 -6.61 -7.09 -11.11
CA PHE A 261 -6.37 -8.52 -10.95
C PHE A 261 -6.31 -9.25 -12.30
N LYS A 262 -5.40 -10.21 -12.40
CA LYS A 262 -5.35 -11.24 -13.46
C LYS A 262 -5.06 -12.59 -12.80
N PRO A 263 -5.56 -13.70 -13.34
CA PRO A 263 -5.39 -15.03 -12.73
C PRO A 263 -3.94 -15.49 -12.58
N ASP A 264 -3.05 -15.03 -13.46
CA ASP A 264 -1.65 -15.43 -13.62
C ASP A 264 -0.64 -14.49 -12.93
N LEU A 265 -1.11 -13.59 -12.04
CA LEU A 265 -0.22 -12.64 -11.34
C LEU A 265 0.67 -13.28 -10.26
N ALA A 266 0.35 -14.46 -9.80
CA ALA A 266 1.08 -15.11 -8.72
C ALA A 266 1.30 -16.60 -9.02
N ASP A 267 2.52 -17.08 -8.76
CA ASP A 267 2.86 -18.50 -8.82
C ASP A 267 2.34 -19.26 -7.60
N ILE A 268 2.28 -18.56 -6.45
CA ILE A 268 1.84 -19.11 -5.16
C ILE A 268 0.91 -18.10 -4.50
N VAL A 269 -0.20 -18.60 -3.94
CA VAL A 269 -1.13 -17.80 -3.14
C VAL A 269 -1.19 -18.36 -1.71
N VAL A 270 -0.90 -17.51 -0.73
CA VAL A 270 -0.96 -17.84 0.69
C VAL A 270 -2.05 -16.99 1.34
N HIS A 271 -3.03 -17.64 1.96
CA HIS A 271 -4.04 -16.94 2.76
C HIS A 271 -3.63 -16.92 4.23
N VAL A 272 -3.65 -15.72 4.82
CA VAL A 272 -3.28 -15.49 6.22
C VAL A 272 -4.48 -14.97 7.01
N SER A 273 -4.55 -15.38 8.27
CA SER A 273 -5.55 -14.87 9.22
C SER A 273 -5.12 -13.54 9.83
N ASP A 274 -6.06 -12.85 10.50
CA ASP A 274 -5.72 -11.65 11.28
C ASP A 274 -4.71 -11.99 12.40
N LEU A 275 -4.77 -13.19 12.98
CA LEU A 275 -3.81 -13.67 13.99
C LEU A 275 -2.42 -13.87 13.40
N ASP A 276 -2.29 -14.48 12.22
CA ASP A 276 -1.00 -14.60 11.51
C ASP A 276 -0.35 -13.23 11.32
N CYS A 277 -1.16 -12.22 10.96
CA CYS A 277 -0.66 -10.85 10.79
C CYS A 277 -0.16 -10.25 12.11
N VAL A 278 -0.89 -10.43 13.21
CA VAL A 278 -0.48 -9.96 14.54
C VAL A 278 0.83 -10.60 14.96
N LEU A 279 0.93 -11.92 14.88
CA LEU A 279 2.12 -12.66 15.30
C LEU A 279 3.34 -12.29 14.45
N GLY A 280 3.19 -12.20 13.13
CA GLY A 280 4.27 -11.80 12.25
C GLY A 280 4.76 -10.36 12.50
N CYS A 281 3.85 -9.41 12.76
CA CYS A 281 4.22 -8.04 13.13
C CYS A 281 5.01 -7.97 14.44
N ARG A 282 4.56 -8.70 15.46
CA ARG A 282 5.22 -8.72 16.75
C ARG A 282 6.61 -9.35 16.69
N ARG A 283 6.78 -10.41 15.87
CA ARG A 283 8.11 -10.98 15.61
C ARG A 283 9.04 -10.02 14.89
N LEU A 284 8.54 -9.27 13.89
CA LEU A 284 9.33 -8.21 13.24
C LEU A 284 9.86 -7.18 14.25
N VAL A 285 9.03 -6.75 15.21
CA VAL A 285 9.48 -5.81 16.26
C VAL A 285 10.48 -6.46 17.18
N GLN A 286 10.20 -7.68 17.67
CA GLN A 286 11.02 -8.34 18.68
C GLN A 286 12.40 -8.76 18.15
N GLN A 287 12.48 -9.21 16.92
CA GLN A 287 13.70 -9.79 16.35
C GLN A 287 14.45 -8.83 15.46
N GLU A 288 13.75 -7.99 14.70
CA GLU A 288 14.36 -7.09 13.72
C GLU A 288 14.21 -5.60 14.07
N ALA A 289 13.53 -5.27 15.18
CA ALA A 289 13.22 -3.89 15.58
C ALA A 289 12.46 -3.10 14.49
N ILE A 290 11.64 -3.77 13.67
CA ILE A 290 10.85 -3.17 12.58
C ILE A 290 9.40 -3.08 13.03
N LEU A 291 8.90 -1.86 13.26
CA LEU A 291 7.49 -1.58 13.54
C LEU A 291 6.74 -1.41 12.22
N ALA A 292 6.04 -2.46 11.77
CA ALA A 292 5.36 -2.52 10.47
C ALA A 292 3.86 -2.76 10.62
N GLY A 293 3.08 -2.48 9.57
CA GLY A 293 1.64 -2.71 9.55
C GLY A 293 1.25 -4.17 9.29
N ALA A 294 -0.03 -4.46 9.46
CA ALA A 294 -0.60 -5.81 9.47
C ALA A 294 -0.23 -6.67 8.25
N SER A 295 -0.24 -6.11 7.05
CA SER A 295 0.11 -6.81 5.82
C SER A 295 1.56 -7.33 5.82
N SER A 296 2.48 -6.60 6.47
CA SER A 296 3.87 -7.03 6.63
C SER A 296 3.99 -8.24 7.56
N GLY A 297 3.18 -8.27 8.64
CA GLY A 297 3.09 -9.45 9.50
C GLY A 297 2.56 -10.67 8.76
N GLY A 298 1.54 -10.49 7.91
CA GLY A 298 1.03 -11.54 7.03
C GLY A 298 2.09 -12.08 6.07
N ILE A 299 2.96 -11.23 5.53
CA ILE A 299 4.10 -11.64 4.69
C ILE A 299 5.09 -12.49 5.48
N VAL A 300 5.44 -12.10 6.71
CA VAL A 300 6.33 -12.88 7.57
C VAL A 300 5.76 -14.28 7.80
N SER A 301 4.50 -14.38 8.23
CA SER A 301 3.85 -15.66 8.49
C SER A 301 3.70 -16.53 7.22
N ALA A 302 3.52 -15.90 6.04
CA ALA A 302 3.48 -16.63 4.79
C ALA A 302 4.85 -17.23 4.43
N ILE A 303 5.95 -16.49 4.61
CA ILE A 303 7.31 -16.98 4.36
C ILE A 303 7.63 -18.14 5.30
N GLU A 304 7.35 -17.99 6.60
CA GLU A 304 7.58 -19.07 7.59
C GLU A 304 6.81 -20.35 7.23
N ARG A 305 5.55 -20.21 6.83
CA ARG A 305 4.74 -21.36 6.40
C ARG A 305 5.33 -22.02 5.16
N LEU A 306 5.72 -21.25 4.14
CA LEU A 306 6.32 -21.80 2.92
C LEU A 306 7.69 -22.44 3.18
N ALA A 307 8.46 -21.96 4.16
CA ALA A 307 9.69 -22.60 4.60
C ALA A 307 9.39 -23.94 5.31
N ALA A 308 8.45 -23.94 6.25
CA ALA A 308 8.04 -25.14 6.98
C ALA A 308 7.47 -26.24 6.06
N ASP A 309 6.74 -25.84 5.01
CA ASP A 309 6.17 -26.73 3.99
C ASP A 309 7.21 -27.21 2.96
N GLY A 310 8.46 -26.76 3.06
CA GLY A 310 9.53 -27.11 2.12
C GLY A 310 9.37 -26.54 0.71
N VAL A 311 8.58 -25.49 0.55
CA VAL A 311 8.39 -24.76 -0.71
C VAL A 311 9.50 -23.73 -0.91
N MET A 312 9.93 -23.06 0.16
CA MET A 312 11.13 -22.24 0.21
C MET A 312 12.24 -23.03 0.91
N LEU A 313 13.42 -23.10 0.29
CA LEU A 313 14.53 -23.93 0.74
C LEU A 313 15.69 -23.09 1.26
N PRO A 314 16.50 -23.60 2.21
CA PRO A 314 17.69 -22.90 2.69
C PRO A 314 18.58 -22.41 1.54
N GLY A 315 19.13 -21.21 1.70
CA GLY A 315 19.98 -20.53 0.70
C GLY A 315 19.20 -19.76 -0.38
N GLN A 316 17.87 -19.91 -0.46
CA GLN A 316 17.07 -19.14 -1.41
C GLN A 316 16.87 -17.69 -0.94
N ARG A 317 16.82 -16.79 -1.94
CA ARG A 317 16.66 -15.35 -1.74
C ARG A 317 15.21 -14.92 -1.87
N VAL A 318 14.68 -14.27 -0.84
CA VAL A 318 13.29 -13.83 -0.74
C VAL A 318 13.24 -12.32 -0.53
N ALA A 319 12.59 -11.60 -1.44
CA ALA A 319 12.27 -10.19 -1.25
C ALA A 319 10.86 -10.04 -0.65
N ALA A 320 10.76 -9.50 0.57
CA ALA A 320 9.53 -9.26 1.31
C ALA A 320 9.17 -7.78 1.26
N ILE A 321 8.00 -7.40 0.73
CA ILE A 321 7.58 -5.99 0.64
C ILE A 321 6.85 -5.60 1.92
N LEU A 322 7.53 -4.87 2.84
CA LEU A 322 6.97 -4.36 4.08
C LEU A 322 6.28 -3.02 3.81
N ALA A 323 4.96 -3.07 3.64
CA ALA A 323 4.21 -2.07 2.91
C ALA A 323 4.01 -0.73 3.65
N ASP A 324 3.89 -0.71 4.98
CA ASP A 324 3.54 0.50 5.72
C ASP A 324 4.03 0.52 7.18
N ARG A 325 3.83 1.67 7.83
CA ARG A 325 4.23 1.92 9.22
C ARG A 325 3.31 1.25 10.23
N GLY A 326 3.88 0.75 11.32
CA GLY A 326 3.17 0.13 12.41
C GLY A 326 2.46 1.09 13.37
N GLU A 327 2.81 2.39 13.40
CA GLU A 327 2.18 3.37 14.29
C GLU A 327 0.66 3.49 14.07
N ARG A 328 0.19 3.15 12.86
CA ARG A 328 -1.24 3.12 12.54
C ARG A 328 -2.00 1.93 13.11
N TYR A 329 -1.28 0.99 13.76
CA TYR A 329 -1.80 -0.28 14.27
C TYR A 329 -1.54 -0.47 15.77
N LEU A 330 -1.12 0.60 16.48
CA LEU A 330 -0.84 0.54 17.92
C LEU A 330 -2.07 0.15 18.74
N ASP A 331 -3.26 0.60 18.31
CA ASP A 331 -4.53 0.28 18.96
C ASP A 331 -5.14 -1.06 18.52
N THR A 332 -4.46 -1.80 17.64
CA THR A 332 -4.94 -3.09 17.10
C THR A 332 -3.87 -4.18 17.22
N VAL A 333 -3.01 -4.33 16.22
CA VAL A 333 -1.96 -5.38 16.12
C VAL A 333 -1.04 -5.39 17.36
N TYR A 334 -0.73 -4.22 17.91
CA TYR A 334 0.18 -4.05 19.03
C TYR A 334 -0.52 -3.86 20.39
N SER A 335 -1.86 -3.89 20.41
CA SER A 335 -2.69 -3.81 21.60
C SER A 335 -3.10 -5.20 22.09
N ASP A 336 -2.62 -5.65 23.24
CA ASP A 336 -2.98 -6.95 23.82
C ASP A 336 -4.47 -7.03 24.11
N SER A 337 -5.07 -5.96 24.61
CA SER A 337 -6.50 -5.90 24.91
C SER A 337 -7.35 -6.08 23.65
N TRP A 338 -6.96 -5.44 22.53
CA TRP A 338 -7.65 -5.59 21.25
C TRP A 338 -7.50 -7.02 20.71
N VAL A 339 -6.28 -7.59 20.79
CA VAL A 339 -6.02 -8.96 20.32
C VAL A 339 -6.85 -9.96 21.11
N GLN A 340 -6.89 -9.86 22.43
CA GLN A 340 -7.70 -10.74 23.29
C GLN A 340 -9.20 -10.61 23.00
N GLU A 341 -9.71 -9.38 22.87
CA GLU A 341 -11.12 -9.11 22.59
C GLU A 341 -11.56 -9.65 21.21
N LYS A 342 -10.73 -9.48 20.19
CA LYS A 342 -11.10 -9.72 18.78
C LYS A 342 -10.68 -11.08 18.26
N LEU A 343 -9.58 -11.64 18.76
CA LEU A 343 -8.98 -12.88 18.28
C LEU A 343 -8.98 -14.02 19.32
N GLY A 344 -9.31 -13.71 20.58
CA GLY A 344 -9.42 -14.69 21.68
C GLY A 344 -8.26 -14.61 22.65
N ASN A 345 -8.50 -15.11 23.87
CA ASN A 345 -7.53 -15.04 24.98
C ASN A 345 -6.26 -15.87 24.74
N ASP A 346 -6.36 -16.95 23.97
CA ASP A 346 -5.23 -17.85 23.67
C ASP A 346 -4.29 -17.30 22.59
N ALA A 347 -4.70 -16.22 21.90
CA ALA A 347 -3.95 -15.63 20.78
C ALA A 347 -2.56 -15.09 21.17
N LEU A 348 -2.31 -14.80 22.45
CA LEU A 348 -1.03 -14.29 22.97
C LEU A 348 -0.21 -15.33 23.69
N SER A 349 -0.70 -16.56 23.80
CA SER A 349 -0.03 -17.66 24.50
C SER A 349 0.89 -18.51 23.59
N ILE A 350 1.07 -18.04 22.34
CA ILE A 350 1.82 -18.74 21.29
C ILE A 350 3.21 -18.11 21.12
#